data_f739063e8f2cc441d04c911a3f5fe1aa
#
_entry.id   f739063e8f2cc441d04c911a3f5fe1aa
#
_cell.length_a   1.000
_cell.length_b   1.000
_cell.length_c   1.000
_cell.angle_alpha   90.00
_cell.angle_beta   90.00
_cell.angle_gamma   90.00
#
_symmetry.space_group_name_H-M   'P 1'
#
loop_
_entity.id
_entity.type
_entity.pdbx_description
1 polymer ?
#
loop_
_entity_poly.entity_id
_entity_poly.type
_entity_poly.pdbx_seq_one_letter_code
_entity_poly.pdbx_strand_id
1 'polypeptide(L)'
;LLRKQQTFFIDIEFLSPGADYLASMSQHLNIEIKARCSDPDFIRQYLLNHAASFKGTDHQTDTYFNVPSGRLKLREGNIENNLIFYERSNQAGPKHSDFNLVKIPDAAGLKDVLCKSNGIKVVVEKKREIYYINNVKFHIDEVPGLGHFMEIEAGNIGVDISAAELRAQCDHYMRELKVRPEDLIEVSYSDMLLADKK
;
A
#
# COMPACT_ATOMS: atom_id res chain seq x y z
N LEU A 1 -66.17 -14.70 -12.24
CA LEU A 1 -65.34 -13.56 -11.93
C LEU A 1 -63.85 -14.01 -11.96
N LEU A 2 -63.23 -13.93 -13.16
CA LEU A 2 -61.81 -14.24 -13.40
C LEU A 2 -61.00 -12.98 -13.12
N ARG A 3 -60.12 -13.03 -12.08
CA ARG A 3 -59.09 -12.00 -11.83
C ARG A 3 -57.93 -12.24 -12.80
N LYS A 4 -57.70 -11.29 -13.70
CA LYS A 4 -56.48 -11.20 -14.50
C LYS A 4 -55.31 -10.88 -13.58
N GLN A 5 -54.33 -11.79 -13.49
CA GLN A 5 -53.02 -11.48 -12.94
C GLN A 5 -52.26 -10.67 -13.98
N GLN A 6 -51.90 -9.45 -13.61
CA GLN A 6 -51.03 -8.58 -14.39
C GLN A 6 -49.59 -8.90 -13.99
N THR A 7 -48.86 -9.56 -14.88
CA THR A 7 -47.45 -9.84 -14.72
C THR A 7 -46.70 -8.55 -15.08
N PHE A 8 -46.07 -7.92 -14.10
CA PHE A 8 -45.11 -6.83 -14.33
C PHE A 8 -43.80 -7.46 -14.78
N PHE A 9 -43.45 -7.29 -16.03
CA PHE A 9 -42.07 -7.47 -16.49
C PHE A 9 -41.30 -6.19 -16.09
N ILE A 10 -40.33 -6.33 -15.22
CA ILE A 10 -39.32 -5.31 -15.01
C ILE A 10 -38.26 -5.54 -16.08
N ASP A 11 -38.26 -4.70 -17.11
CA ASP A 11 -37.13 -4.63 -18.05
C ASP A 11 -35.92 -4.10 -17.29
N ILE A 12 -35.04 -5.03 -16.87
CA ILE A 12 -33.73 -4.67 -16.41
C ILE A 12 -32.88 -4.40 -17.66
N GLU A 13 -32.81 -3.14 -18.07
CA GLU A 13 -31.78 -2.72 -19.01
C GLU A 13 -30.43 -3.04 -18.36
N PHE A 14 -29.76 -4.04 -18.88
CA PHE A 14 -28.34 -4.26 -18.64
C PHE A 14 -27.57 -3.09 -19.27
N LEU A 15 -27.41 -2.00 -18.51
CA LEU A 15 -26.36 -1.04 -18.77
C LEU A 15 -25.04 -1.81 -18.63
N SER A 16 -24.43 -2.13 -19.75
CA SER A 16 -23.03 -2.57 -19.71
C SER A 16 -22.25 -1.51 -18.92
N PRO A 17 -21.47 -1.89 -17.91
CA PRO A 17 -20.65 -0.92 -17.18
C PRO A 17 -19.72 -0.31 -18.22
N GLY A 18 -20.04 0.93 -18.62
CA GLY A 18 -19.34 1.61 -19.69
C GLY A 18 -17.87 1.77 -19.35
N ALA A 19 -17.05 1.82 -20.38
CA ALA A 19 -15.62 2.13 -20.31
C ALA A 19 -15.32 3.38 -19.46
N ASP A 20 -16.29 4.26 -19.28
CA ASP A 20 -16.22 5.49 -18.47
C ASP A 20 -16.12 5.25 -16.95
N TYR A 21 -16.63 4.11 -16.43
CA TYR A 21 -16.48 3.79 -15.01
C TYR A 21 -15.03 3.40 -14.65
N LEU A 22 -14.33 2.76 -15.58
CA LEU A 22 -12.91 2.43 -15.42
C LEU A 22 -12.00 3.66 -15.58
N ALA A 23 -12.42 4.66 -16.36
CA ALA A 23 -11.68 5.91 -16.57
C ALA A 23 -11.75 6.87 -15.36
N SER A 24 -12.72 6.71 -14.44
CA SER A 24 -12.89 7.58 -13.25
C SER A 24 -12.13 7.10 -12.01
N MET A 25 -11.52 5.92 -12.04
CA MET A 25 -10.62 5.48 -10.98
C MET A 25 -9.31 6.24 -11.13
N SER A 26 -9.11 7.26 -10.31
CA SER A 26 -7.83 7.99 -10.25
C SER A 26 -6.73 6.96 -9.96
N GLN A 27 -5.94 6.67 -10.98
CA GLN A 27 -4.78 5.80 -10.86
C GLN A 27 -3.77 6.54 -9.97
N HIS A 28 -3.65 6.10 -8.72
CA HIS A 28 -2.67 6.66 -7.81
C HIS A 28 -1.31 6.06 -8.12
N LEU A 29 -0.37 6.93 -8.37
CA LEU A 29 1.00 6.59 -8.70
C LEU A 29 1.90 6.87 -7.51
N ASN A 30 2.67 5.87 -7.11
CA ASN A 30 3.83 6.04 -6.24
C ASN A 30 5.10 5.63 -6.98
N ILE A 31 6.16 6.39 -6.72
CA ILE A 31 7.53 5.93 -6.91
C ILE A 31 8.08 5.66 -5.51
N GLU A 32 8.44 4.41 -5.27
CA GLU A 32 8.81 3.97 -3.93
C GLU A 32 10.11 3.18 -3.89
N ILE A 33 10.82 3.27 -2.78
CA ILE A 33 11.90 2.35 -2.41
C ILE A 33 11.61 1.71 -1.06
N LYS A 34 12.20 0.54 -0.86
CA LYS A 34 12.39 -0.09 0.44
C LYS A 34 13.87 -0.39 0.62
N ALA A 35 14.39 -0.11 1.80
CA ALA A 35 15.77 -0.41 2.15
C ALA A 35 15.88 -0.97 3.58
N ARG A 36 16.91 -1.76 3.86
CA ARG A 36 17.30 -2.06 5.23
C ARG A 36 17.73 -0.78 5.92
N CYS A 37 17.40 -0.65 7.20
CA CYS A 37 17.71 0.52 7.99
C CYS A 37 18.58 0.12 9.18
N SER A 38 19.88 0.35 9.09
CA SER A 38 20.83 0.05 10.20
C SER A 38 20.81 1.11 11.29
N ASP A 39 20.39 2.34 10.97
CA ASP A 39 20.34 3.48 11.88
C ASP A 39 19.00 4.22 11.77
N PRO A 40 17.95 3.73 12.42
CA PRO A 40 16.64 4.40 12.46
C PRO A 40 16.70 5.79 13.10
N ASP A 41 17.61 6.01 14.05
CA ASP A 41 17.71 7.29 14.76
C ASP A 41 18.26 8.39 13.85
N PHE A 42 19.21 8.07 12.98
CA PHE A 42 19.67 9.00 11.95
C PHE A 42 18.51 9.46 11.06
N ILE A 43 17.67 8.52 10.60
CA ILE A 43 16.52 8.84 9.76
C ILE A 43 15.53 9.74 10.51
N ARG A 44 15.21 9.43 11.78
CA ARG A 44 14.33 10.27 12.61
C ARG A 44 14.87 11.68 12.76
N GLN A 45 16.15 11.82 13.08
CA GLN A 45 16.76 13.13 13.26
C GLN A 45 16.76 13.94 11.96
N TYR A 46 17.06 13.31 10.82
CA TYR A 46 16.96 13.96 9.52
C TYR A 46 15.56 14.50 9.28
N LEU A 47 14.52 13.65 9.43
CA LEU A 47 13.12 14.01 9.21
C LEU A 47 12.68 15.15 10.14
N LEU A 48 13.02 15.11 11.42
CA LEU A 48 12.73 16.17 12.38
C LEU A 48 13.41 17.49 12.01
N ASN A 49 14.67 17.46 11.61
CA ASN A 49 15.42 18.64 11.21
C ASN A 49 14.90 19.28 9.92
N HIS A 50 14.19 18.50 9.09
CA HIS A 50 13.57 18.99 7.84
C HIS A 50 12.05 19.22 7.98
N ALA A 51 11.58 19.45 9.21
CA ALA A 51 10.20 19.77 9.52
C ALA A 51 9.16 18.76 8.99
N ALA A 52 9.54 17.47 8.95
CA ALA A 52 8.61 16.41 8.59
C ALA A 52 7.42 16.35 9.57
N SER A 53 6.23 16.22 9.03
CA SER A 53 5.01 16.01 9.82
C SER A 53 4.95 14.56 10.30
N PHE A 54 5.14 14.33 11.59
CA PHE A 54 4.98 13.01 12.20
C PHE A 54 3.50 12.70 12.43
N LYS A 55 3.01 11.62 11.83
CA LYS A 55 1.61 11.16 11.97
C LYS A 55 1.39 10.21 13.14
N GLY A 56 2.45 9.62 13.62
CA GLY A 56 2.42 8.67 14.74
C GLY A 56 3.08 7.34 14.42
N THR A 57 3.05 6.46 15.42
CA THR A 57 3.48 5.08 15.30
C THR A 57 2.27 4.19 15.13
N ASP A 58 2.20 3.47 14.03
CA ASP A 58 1.13 2.56 13.67
C ASP A 58 1.56 1.10 13.88
N HIS A 59 0.78 0.36 14.66
CA HIS A 59 0.95 -1.08 14.84
C HIS A 59 0.07 -1.77 13.82
N GLN A 60 0.66 -2.24 12.73
CA GLN A 60 -0.05 -2.75 11.57
C GLN A 60 0.01 -4.27 11.48
N THR A 61 -1.13 -4.88 11.21
CA THR A 61 -1.26 -6.26 10.74
C THR A 61 -1.76 -6.21 9.29
N ASP A 62 -0.88 -6.53 8.34
CA ASP A 62 -1.21 -6.66 6.92
C ASP A 62 -1.53 -8.15 6.64
N THR A 63 -2.81 -8.50 6.46
CA THR A 63 -3.24 -9.83 6.04
C THR A 63 -3.30 -9.89 4.52
N TYR A 64 -2.44 -10.69 3.91
CA TYR A 64 -2.40 -10.92 2.45
C TYR A 64 -3.28 -12.10 2.07
N PHE A 65 -4.02 -11.95 0.98
CA PHE A 65 -4.95 -12.96 0.48
C PHE A 65 -4.47 -13.54 -0.85
N ASN A 66 -4.94 -14.77 -1.16
CA ASN A 66 -4.66 -15.38 -2.45
C ASN A 66 -5.53 -14.70 -3.51
N VAL A 67 -4.89 -14.23 -4.58
CA VAL A 67 -5.52 -13.61 -5.75
C VAL A 67 -4.83 -14.10 -7.03
N PRO A 68 -5.53 -14.12 -8.18
CA PRO A 68 -4.96 -14.60 -9.45
C PRO A 68 -3.80 -13.75 -9.94
N SER A 69 -3.84 -12.42 -9.73
CA SER A 69 -2.78 -11.48 -10.12
C SER A 69 -2.60 -10.41 -9.05
N GLY A 70 -1.48 -9.71 -9.04
CA GLY A 70 -1.21 -8.64 -8.10
C GLY A 70 -1.08 -9.11 -6.64
N ARG A 71 -1.34 -8.19 -5.74
CA ARG A 71 -1.36 -8.44 -4.29
C ARG A 71 -2.55 -7.73 -3.66
N LEU A 72 -3.38 -8.49 -2.95
CA LEU A 72 -4.49 -7.97 -2.14
C LEU A 72 -4.14 -8.13 -0.67
N LYS A 73 -4.25 -7.05 0.09
CA LYS A 73 -4.07 -7.08 1.54
C LYS A 73 -5.08 -6.21 2.26
N LEU A 74 -5.51 -6.68 3.41
CA LEU A 74 -6.21 -5.89 4.41
C LEU A 74 -5.20 -5.44 5.46
N ARG A 75 -5.08 -4.13 5.63
CA ARG A 75 -4.30 -3.50 6.70
C ARG A 75 -5.22 -3.18 7.85
N GLU A 76 -4.85 -3.67 9.03
CA GLU A 76 -5.45 -3.33 10.30
C GLU A 76 -4.39 -2.62 11.15
N GLY A 77 -4.58 -1.35 11.43
CA GLY A 77 -3.67 -0.52 12.23
C GLY A 77 -4.42 0.39 13.18
N ASN A 78 -3.70 1.03 14.09
CA ASN A 78 -4.28 2.06 14.95
C ASN A 78 -4.36 3.44 14.25
N ILE A 79 -3.70 3.60 13.08
CA ILE A 79 -3.75 4.82 12.26
C ILE A 79 -4.34 4.51 10.88
N GLU A 80 -3.86 3.47 10.21
CA GLU A 80 -4.27 3.13 8.85
C GLU A 80 -5.04 1.81 8.81
N ASN A 81 -6.33 1.88 8.38
CA ASN A 81 -7.17 0.70 8.14
C ASN A 81 -7.63 0.73 6.68
N ASN A 82 -7.07 -0.14 5.85
CA ASN A 82 -7.24 -0.07 4.40
C ASN A 82 -7.29 -1.46 3.76
N LEU A 83 -8.18 -1.63 2.79
CA LEU A 83 -8.05 -2.68 1.78
C LEU A 83 -7.21 -2.12 0.64
N ILE A 84 -6.13 -2.83 0.28
CA ILE A 84 -5.16 -2.37 -0.71
C ILE A 84 -4.95 -3.48 -1.73
N PHE A 85 -5.24 -3.17 -2.99
CA PHE A 85 -4.79 -3.99 -4.13
C PHE A 85 -3.70 -3.23 -4.87
N TYR A 86 -2.62 -3.93 -5.23
CA TYR A 86 -1.54 -3.31 -5.98
C TYR A 86 -0.82 -4.30 -6.90
N GLU A 87 -0.30 -3.72 -7.99
CA GLU A 87 0.59 -4.40 -8.91
C GLU A 87 1.92 -3.68 -8.94
N ARG A 88 2.99 -4.43 -8.77
CA ARG A 88 4.34 -3.91 -8.68
C ARG A 88 5.35 -4.94 -9.10
N SER A 89 6.35 -4.54 -9.91
CA SER A 89 7.51 -5.38 -10.20
C SER A 89 8.41 -5.56 -8.98
N ASN A 90 9.05 -6.71 -8.86
CA ASN A 90 10.13 -6.92 -7.90
C ASN A 90 11.43 -6.44 -8.53
N GLN A 91 11.90 -5.27 -8.09
CA GLN A 91 13.16 -4.66 -8.53
C GLN A 91 13.79 -3.86 -7.41
N ALA A 92 15.11 -3.73 -7.42
CA ALA A 92 15.83 -2.84 -6.54
C ALA A 92 15.66 -1.38 -7.00
N GLY A 93 15.76 -0.45 -6.04
CA GLY A 93 15.63 0.98 -6.31
C GLY A 93 14.21 1.47 -6.53
N PRO A 94 14.06 2.73 -7.00
CA PRO A 94 12.77 3.35 -7.20
C PRO A 94 11.92 2.57 -8.20
N LYS A 95 10.76 2.10 -7.73
CA LYS A 95 9.82 1.28 -8.49
C LYS A 95 8.45 1.94 -8.57
N HIS A 96 7.82 1.72 -9.69
CA HIS A 96 6.45 2.11 -9.96
C HIS A 96 5.50 1.18 -9.22
N SER A 97 4.50 1.72 -8.55
CA SER A 97 3.45 0.97 -7.89
C SER A 97 2.10 1.58 -8.25
N ASP A 98 1.31 0.84 -9.01
CA ASP A 98 -0.09 1.15 -9.25
C ASP A 98 -0.92 0.51 -8.15
N PHE A 99 -1.75 1.29 -7.48
CA PHE A 99 -2.53 0.77 -6.37
C PHE A 99 -3.92 1.37 -6.28
N ASN A 100 -4.84 0.55 -5.76
CA ASN A 100 -6.17 0.94 -5.34
C ASN A 100 -6.24 0.82 -3.82
N LEU A 101 -6.72 1.87 -3.15
CA LEU A 101 -6.84 1.93 -1.71
C LEU A 101 -8.25 2.31 -1.32
N VAL A 102 -8.85 1.48 -0.46
CA VAL A 102 -10.17 1.73 0.13
C VAL A 102 -10.01 1.79 1.64
N LYS A 103 -10.41 2.92 2.24
CA LYS A 103 -10.44 3.06 3.71
C LYS A 103 -11.54 2.19 4.29
N ILE A 104 -11.22 1.38 5.28
CA ILE A 104 -12.13 0.44 5.92
C ILE A 104 -12.36 0.86 7.38
N PRO A 105 -13.53 1.37 7.74
CA PRO A 105 -13.82 1.77 9.12
C PRO A 105 -13.96 0.57 10.08
N ASP A 106 -14.44 -0.58 9.57
CA ASP A 106 -14.53 -1.84 10.30
C ASP A 106 -13.91 -2.96 9.46
N ALA A 107 -12.72 -3.39 9.86
CA ALA A 107 -11.96 -4.39 9.12
C ALA A 107 -12.36 -5.83 9.49
N ALA A 108 -12.95 -6.07 10.67
CA ALA A 108 -13.16 -7.43 11.18
C ALA A 108 -14.12 -8.25 10.30
N GLY A 109 -15.27 -7.68 9.94
CA GLY A 109 -16.25 -8.34 9.07
C GLY A 109 -15.70 -8.58 7.67
N LEU A 110 -14.98 -7.60 7.09
CA LEU A 110 -14.35 -7.73 5.79
C LEU A 110 -13.26 -8.81 5.82
N LYS A 111 -12.46 -8.87 6.88
CA LYS A 111 -11.43 -9.91 7.06
C LYS A 111 -12.03 -11.31 7.01
N ASP A 112 -13.13 -11.54 7.72
CA ASP A 112 -13.82 -12.85 7.74
C ASP A 112 -14.27 -13.27 6.33
N VAL A 113 -14.87 -12.34 5.57
CA VAL A 113 -15.28 -12.58 4.18
C VAL A 113 -14.08 -12.94 3.31
N LEU A 114 -13.00 -12.14 3.37
CA LEU A 114 -11.81 -12.37 2.55
C LEU A 114 -11.06 -13.65 2.92
N CYS A 115 -11.02 -14.00 4.22
CA CYS A 115 -10.46 -15.26 4.67
C CYS A 115 -11.21 -16.46 4.08
N LYS A 116 -12.55 -16.41 4.06
CA LYS A 116 -13.40 -17.49 3.54
C LYS A 116 -13.38 -17.58 2.01
N SER A 117 -13.35 -16.44 1.32
CA SER A 117 -13.42 -16.41 -0.15
C SER A 117 -12.07 -16.66 -0.82
N ASN A 118 -10.99 -16.08 -0.29
CA ASN A 118 -9.68 -16.10 -0.91
C ASN A 118 -8.65 -16.96 -0.17
N GLY A 119 -8.86 -17.19 1.13
CA GLY A 119 -7.84 -17.77 2.00
C GLY A 119 -6.68 -16.82 2.27
N ILE A 120 -6.02 -17.03 3.42
CA ILE A 120 -4.85 -16.23 3.83
C ILE A 120 -3.61 -16.78 3.14
N LYS A 121 -2.82 -15.91 2.52
CA LYS A 121 -1.51 -16.21 1.95
C LYS A 121 -0.41 -16.08 2.99
N VAL A 122 -0.36 -14.94 3.68
CA VAL A 122 0.60 -14.63 4.76
C VAL A 122 0.13 -13.43 5.56
N VAL A 123 0.52 -13.36 6.82
CA VAL A 123 0.29 -12.20 7.69
C VAL A 123 1.63 -11.54 7.99
N VAL A 124 1.69 -10.22 7.89
CA VAL A 124 2.85 -9.38 8.19
C VAL A 124 2.49 -8.44 9.33
N GLU A 125 3.13 -8.61 10.45
CA GLU A 125 3.03 -7.67 11.56
C GLU A 125 4.22 -6.70 11.51
N LYS A 126 3.99 -5.43 11.85
CA LYS A 126 5.05 -4.43 11.93
C LYS A 126 4.64 -3.25 12.81
N LYS A 127 5.65 -2.62 13.38
CA LYS A 127 5.54 -1.30 13.98
C LYS A 127 6.09 -0.30 12.97
N ARG A 128 5.28 0.70 12.58
CA ARG A 128 5.58 1.66 11.52
C ARG A 128 5.49 3.08 12.04
N GLU A 129 6.56 3.82 11.99
CA GLU A 129 6.54 5.27 12.15
C GLU A 129 6.24 5.93 10.80
N ILE A 130 5.33 6.92 10.78
CA ILE A 130 4.85 7.56 9.55
C ILE A 130 5.17 9.04 9.59
N TYR A 131 5.92 9.50 8.59
CA TYR A 131 6.30 10.90 8.41
C TYR A 131 5.96 11.40 7.02
N TYR A 132 5.77 12.72 6.88
CA TYR A 132 5.54 13.37 5.59
C TYR A 132 6.39 14.62 5.44
N ILE A 133 7.02 14.78 4.26
CA ILE A 133 7.52 16.07 3.77
C ILE A 133 6.77 16.30 2.45
N ASN A 134 5.86 17.28 2.43
CA ASN A 134 4.95 17.52 1.30
C ASN A 134 4.20 16.26 0.87
N ASN A 135 4.36 15.85 -0.40
CA ASN A 135 3.76 14.65 -1.00
C ASN A 135 4.60 13.37 -0.80
N VAL A 136 5.77 13.49 -0.16
CA VAL A 136 6.63 12.32 0.08
C VAL A 136 6.38 11.76 1.47
N LYS A 137 6.06 10.50 1.53
CA LYS A 137 5.83 9.74 2.75
C LYS A 137 7.06 8.91 3.09
N PHE A 138 7.44 8.91 4.36
CA PHE A 138 8.56 8.12 4.89
C PHE A 138 8.03 7.17 5.94
N HIS A 139 8.55 5.96 5.91
CA HIS A 139 8.30 4.96 6.93
C HIS A 139 9.61 4.52 7.58
N ILE A 140 9.57 4.32 8.89
CA ILE A 140 10.57 3.57 9.63
C ILE A 140 9.86 2.37 10.21
N ASP A 141 10.21 1.18 9.73
CA ASP A 141 9.53 -0.07 10.05
C ASP A 141 10.41 -0.96 10.94
N GLU A 142 9.80 -1.52 11.97
CA GLU A 142 10.30 -2.67 12.71
C GLU A 142 9.41 -3.86 12.41
N VAL A 143 9.97 -4.91 11.78
CA VAL A 143 9.23 -6.11 11.36
C VAL A 143 9.79 -7.31 12.12
N PRO A 144 8.98 -7.94 12.99
CA PRO A 144 9.42 -9.12 13.76
C PRO A 144 10.01 -10.21 12.84
N GLY A 145 11.19 -10.71 13.20
CA GLY A 145 11.90 -11.72 12.43
C GLY A 145 12.67 -11.22 11.20
N LEU A 146 12.40 -10.00 10.72
CA LEU A 146 13.08 -9.44 9.54
C LEU A 146 14.02 -8.28 9.88
N GLY A 147 13.75 -7.54 10.97
CA GLY A 147 14.56 -6.40 11.43
C GLY A 147 13.98 -5.04 11.03
N HIS A 148 14.87 -4.04 10.86
CA HIS A 148 14.49 -2.66 10.60
C HIS A 148 14.62 -2.30 9.12
N PHE A 149 13.66 -1.49 8.65
CA PHE A 149 13.58 -1.04 7.27
C PHE A 149 13.16 0.43 7.23
N MET A 150 13.42 1.04 6.09
CA MET A 150 12.83 2.32 5.72
C MET A 150 12.17 2.24 4.36
N GLU A 151 11.15 3.07 4.14
CA GLU A 151 10.51 3.27 2.85
C GLU A 151 10.44 4.76 2.54
N ILE A 152 10.63 5.10 1.28
CA ILE A 152 10.37 6.43 0.72
C ILE A 152 9.29 6.23 -0.33
N GLU A 153 8.16 6.91 -0.21
CA GLU A 153 7.03 6.85 -1.13
C GLU A 153 6.73 8.26 -1.63
N ALA A 154 7.17 8.59 -2.85
CA ALA A 154 6.79 9.83 -3.53
C ALA A 154 5.50 9.56 -4.33
N GLY A 155 4.39 10.18 -3.92
CA GLY A 155 3.07 9.92 -4.48
C GLY A 155 2.41 11.14 -5.09
N ASN A 156 1.46 10.94 -6.01
CA ASN A 156 0.71 12.00 -6.67
C ASN A 156 -0.71 12.22 -6.11
N ILE A 157 -1.05 11.62 -4.97
CA ILE A 157 -2.38 11.80 -4.36
C ILE A 157 -2.57 13.27 -3.97
N GLY A 158 -3.55 13.92 -4.60
CA GLY A 158 -3.90 15.33 -4.30
C GLY A 158 -2.94 16.37 -4.88
N VAL A 159 -1.97 15.96 -5.71
CA VAL A 159 -1.01 16.85 -6.37
C VAL A 159 -0.81 16.45 -7.83
N ASP A 160 -0.61 17.44 -8.69
CA ASP A 160 -0.31 17.22 -10.12
C ASP A 160 1.21 17.21 -10.30
N ILE A 161 1.80 16.02 -10.12
CA ILE A 161 3.25 15.80 -10.21
C ILE A 161 3.49 14.63 -11.17
N SER A 162 4.41 14.82 -12.12
CA SER A 162 4.79 13.79 -13.08
C SER A 162 5.57 12.65 -12.46
N ALA A 163 5.54 11.47 -13.09
CA ALA A 163 6.34 10.31 -12.67
C ALA A 163 7.86 10.62 -12.61
N ALA A 164 8.35 11.47 -13.52
CA ALA A 164 9.75 11.89 -13.55
C ALA A 164 10.13 12.71 -12.30
N GLU A 165 9.25 13.64 -11.90
CA GLU A 165 9.44 14.45 -10.68
C GLU A 165 9.35 13.62 -9.43
N LEU A 166 8.37 12.69 -9.33
CA LEU A 166 8.27 11.74 -8.21
C LEU A 166 9.54 10.88 -8.10
N ARG A 167 10.08 10.46 -9.25
CA ARG A 167 11.35 9.74 -9.31
C ARG A 167 12.51 10.58 -8.77
N ALA A 168 12.60 11.84 -9.21
CA ALA A 168 13.64 12.76 -8.76
C ALA A 168 13.55 13.03 -7.24
N GLN A 169 12.33 13.15 -6.68
CA GLN A 169 12.11 13.27 -5.23
C GLN A 169 12.63 12.03 -4.48
N CYS A 170 12.28 10.84 -4.97
CA CYS A 170 12.73 9.59 -4.37
C CYS A 170 14.26 9.47 -4.40
N ASP A 171 14.89 9.75 -5.55
CA ASP A 171 16.34 9.74 -5.72
C ASP A 171 17.04 10.79 -4.84
N HIS A 172 16.43 11.98 -4.64
CA HIS A 172 16.93 13.01 -3.74
C HIS A 172 16.99 12.48 -2.31
N TYR A 173 15.88 11.98 -1.77
CA TYR A 173 15.83 11.49 -0.39
C TYR A 173 16.65 10.22 -0.17
N MET A 174 16.83 9.37 -1.17
CA MET A 174 17.77 8.26 -1.09
C MET A 174 19.21 8.75 -0.79
N ARG A 175 19.65 9.82 -1.47
CA ARG A 175 20.99 10.40 -1.23
C ARG A 175 21.08 11.04 0.15
N GLU A 176 20.11 11.87 0.54
CA GLU A 176 20.08 12.57 1.83
C GLU A 176 20.06 11.59 3.01
N LEU A 177 19.30 10.51 2.89
CA LEU A 177 19.16 9.46 3.91
C LEU A 177 20.25 8.38 3.80
N LYS A 178 21.23 8.59 2.91
CA LYS A 178 22.40 7.71 2.72
C LYS A 178 22.03 6.25 2.42
N VAL A 179 20.94 6.04 1.68
CA VAL A 179 20.52 4.71 1.24
C VAL A 179 21.53 4.17 0.23
N ARG A 180 22.20 3.08 0.57
CA ARG A 180 23.20 2.45 -0.30
C ARG A 180 22.52 1.42 -1.22
N PRO A 181 23.07 1.15 -2.41
CA PRO A 181 22.53 0.15 -3.33
C PRO A 181 22.35 -1.23 -2.68
N GLU A 182 23.26 -1.64 -1.83
CA GLU A 182 23.23 -2.92 -1.12
C GLU A 182 22.15 -3.04 -0.04
N ASP A 183 21.62 -1.90 0.44
CA ASP A 183 20.54 -1.87 1.42
C ASP A 183 19.16 -1.99 0.75
N LEU A 184 19.08 -1.78 -0.57
CA LEU A 184 17.80 -1.81 -1.30
C LEU A 184 17.19 -3.19 -1.32
N ILE A 185 15.88 -3.25 -1.08
CA ILE A 185 15.08 -4.47 -1.03
C ILE A 185 14.14 -4.52 -2.22
N GLU A 186 14.25 -5.59 -3.02
CA GLU A 186 13.44 -5.80 -4.22
C GLU A 186 12.02 -6.26 -3.90
N VAL A 187 11.91 -7.12 -2.89
CA VAL A 187 10.69 -7.87 -2.56
C VAL A 187 9.87 -7.20 -1.43
N SER A 188 8.65 -7.67 -1.22
CA SER A 188 7.81 -7.24 -0.10
C SER A 188 8.16 -8.00 1.20
N TYR A 189 7.73 -7.49 2.36
CA TYR A 189 7.84 -8.23 3.62
C TYR A 189 7.10 -9.58 3.55
N SER A 190 5.97 -9.63 2.84
CA SER A 190 5.24 -10.88 2.62
C SER A 190 6.05 -11.91 1.84
N ASP A 191 6.79 -11.47 0.81
CA ASP A 191 7.66 -12.37 0.03
C ASP A 191 8.84 -12.86 0.90
N MET A 192 9.42 -11.99 1.74
CA MET A 192 10.50 -12.35 2.67
C MET A 192 10.05 -13.42 3.66
N LEU A 193 8.90 -13.21 4.33
CA LEU A 193 8.35 -14.18 5.29
C LEU A 193 7.94 -15.51 4.64
N LEU A 194 7.56 -15.50 3.36
CA LEU A 194 7.25 -16.73 2.62
C LEU A 194 8.52 -17.50 2.21
N ALA A 195 9.62 -16.79 1.98
CA ALA A 195 10.91 -17.43 1.67
C ALA A 195 11.52 -18.13 2.90
N ASP A 196 11.36 -17.53 4.10
CA ASP A 196 11.89 -18.10 5.35
C ASP A 196 11.13 -19.35 5.83
N LYS A 197 9.95 -19.64 5.25
CA LYS A 197 9.15 -20.85 5.58
C LYS A 197 9.46 -22.07 4.72
N LYS A 198 10.39 -21.93 3.77
CA LYS A 198 10.88 -23.04 2.92
C LYS A 198 12.17 -23.60 3.45
#